data_09af40410340a939693ff674d32a3f7c
#
_entry.id   09af40410340a939693ff674d32a3f7c
#
_cell.length_a   1.000
_cell.length_b   1.000
_cell.length_c   1.000
_cell.angle_alpha   90.00
_cell.angle_beta   90.00
_cell.angle_gamma   90.00
#
_symmetry.space_group_name_H-M   'P 1'
#
loop_
_entity.id
_entity.type
_entity.pdbx_description
1 polymer ?
#
loop_
_entity_poly.entity_id
_entity_poly.type
_entity_poly.pdbx_seq_one_letter_code
_entity_poly.pdbx_strand_id
1 'polypeptide(L)'
;MVLIAWFAPQAAFCFLFSDVLAGGLGSDAAAVLPRVGSRGVWLASKLVHLALLSAAFSLLSQLANGAVQLVWGCGANMPELIGVVARCAALGFPLMLCLALAVNCLAIKLEPVVAFAVVEGVYVAGVVGLAYLPREAAMAVAPWLPFAQGVLAWHDCSGWTSAFSLGVPGFSVVASLAYLGACVALAAVVALRLVRARDIF
;
A
#
# COMPACT_ATOMS: atom_id res chain seq x y z
N MET A 1 6.03 -3.13 -19.41
CA MET A 1 4.57 -2.93 -19.12
C MET A 1 4.13 -3.46 -17.77
N VAL A 2 4.57 -4.64 -17.30
CA VAL A 2 4.11 -5.25 -16.02
C VAL A 2 4.34 -4.35 -14.80
N LEU A 3 5.49 -3.70 -14.69
CA LEU A 3 5.82 -2.82 -13.55
C LEU A 3 4.89 -1.60 -13.47
N ILE A 4 4.56 -0.96 -14.60
CA ILE A 4 3.68 0.22 -14.60
C ILE A 4 2.27 -0.17 -14.15
N ALA A 5 1.74 -1.29 -14.62
CA ALA A 5 0.43 -1.78 -14.19
C ALA A 5 0.40 -2.14 -12.70
N TRP A 6 1.55 -2.45 -12.11
CA TRP A 6 1.69 -2.71 -10.69
C TRP A 6 1.76 -1.42 -9.85
N PHE A 7 2.59 -0.46 -10.25
CA PHE A 7 2.81 0.79 -9.49
C PHE A 7 1.69 1.82 -9.66
N ALA A 8 1.10 1.92 -10.86
CA ALA A 8 0.15 2.98 -11.17
C ALA A 8 -1.07 3.04 -10.23
N PRO A 9 -1.71 1.91 -9.85
CA PRO A 9 -2.82 1.95 -8.91
C PRO A 9 -2.40 2.44 -7.51
N GLN A 10 -1.25 2.00 -6.99
CA GLN A 10 -0.76 2.42 -5.67
C GLN A 10 -0.44 3.92 -5.67
N ALA A 11 0.30 4.38 -6.69
CA ALA A 11 0.65 5.79 -6.84
C ALA A 11 -0.60 6.67 -7.00
N ALA A 12 -1.57 6.25 -7.82
CA ALA A 12 -2.82 6.98 -7.98
C ALA A 12 -3.59 7.08 -6.66
N PHE A 13 -3.70 5.97 -5.91
CA PHE A 13 -4.35 5.98 -4.60
C PHE A 13 -3.63 6.90 -3.62
N CYS A 14 -2.32 6.78 -3.48
CA CYS A 14 -1.52 7.60 -2.56
C CYS A 14 -1.59 9.09 -2.93
N PHE A 15 -1.59 9.43 -4.22
CA PHE A 15 -1.74 10.81 -4.68
C PHE A 15 -3.11 11.39 -4.35
N LEU A 16 -4.20 10.66 -4.67
CA LEU A 16 -5.58 11.11 -4.44
C LEU A 16 -5.90 11.30 -2.95
N PHE A 17 -5.26 10.54 -2.07
CA PHE A 17 -5.51 10.56 -0.63
C PHE A 17 -4.31 11.06 0.18
N SER A 18 -3.43 11.84 -0.43
CA SER A 18 -2.19 12.35 0.19
C SER A 18 -2.41 13.35 1.33
N ASP A 19 -3.57 14.02 1.38
CA ASP A 19 -3.84 15.12 2.31
C ASP A 19 -5.00 14.86 3.30
N VAL A 20 -5.50 13.63 3.37
CA VAL A 20 -6.65 13.27 4.21
C VAL A 20 -6.47 13.65 5.67
N LEU A 21 -5.25 13.51 6.21
CA LEU A 21 -4.93 13.93 7.58
C LEU A 21 -4.50 15.40 7.64
N ALA A 22 -3.64 15.86 6.72
CA ALA A 22 -3.12 17.22 6.71
C ALA A 22 -4.22 18.25 6.43
N GLY A 23 -5.07 18.02 5.43
CA GLY A 23 -6.21 18.87 5.11
C GLY A 23 -7.23 18.94 6.25
N GLY A 24 -7.54 17.79 6.87
CA GLY A 24 -8.43 17.76 8.03
C GLY A 24 -7.88 18.37 9.32
N LEU A 25 -6.55 18.56 9.43
CA LEU A 25 -5.90 19.27 10.54
C LEU A 25 -5.69 20.76 10.24
N GLY A 26 -5.98 21.21 9.02
CA GLY A 26 -5.91 22.62 8.60
C GLY A 26 -7.20 23.38 8.87
N SER A 27 -7.84 23.87 7.80
CA SER A 27 -9.04 24.72 7.88
C SER A 27 -10.23 24.09 8.60
N ASP A 28 -10.36 22.75 8.55
CA ASP A 28 -11.51 22.06 9.10
C ASP A 28 -11.35 21.71 10.59
N ALA A 29 -10.12 21.74 11.12
CA ALA A 29 -9.85 21.31 12.50
C ALA A 29 -10.62 22.12 13.54
N ALA A 30 -10.68 23.44 13.37
CA ALA A 30 -11.38 24.35 14.29
C ALA A 30 -12.90 24.09 14.33
N ALA A 31 -13.49 23.62 13.21
CA ALA A 31 -14.91 23.34 13.11
C ALA A 31 -15.28 21.92 13.53
N VAL A 32 -14.41 20.93 13.27
CA VAL A 32 -14.71 19.51 13.42
C VAL A 32 -14.27 18.97 14.77
N LEU A 33 -13.09 19.33 15.28
CA LEU A 33 -12.55 18.78 16.51
C LEU A 33 -13.42 19.05 17.77
N PRO A 34 -14.03 20.24 17.94
CA PRO A 34 -14.93 20.48 19.08
C PRO A 34 -16.17 19.58 19.05
N ARG A 35 -16.63 19.15 17.86
CA ARG A 35 -17.82 18.32 17.69
C ARG A 35 -17.55 16.83 17.90
N VAL A 36 -16.32 16.38 17.67
CA VAL A 36 -15.94 14.94 17.72
C VAL A 36 -15.48 14.53 19.12
N GLY A 37 -15.26 15.48 20.03
CA GLY A 37 -14.92 15.23 21.45
C GLY A 37 -13.49 14.74 21.70
N SER A 38 -12.81 14.06 20.76
CA SER A 38 -11.40 13.69 20.92
C SER A 38 -10.66 13.53 19.59
N ARG A 39 -9.38 13.93 19.57
CA ARG A 39 -8.48 13.76 18.41
C ARG A 39 -8.32 12.28 18.01
N GLY A 40 -8.41 11.36 18.98
CA GLY A 40 -8.30 9.93 18.73
C GLY A 40 -9.50 9.37 17.95
N VAL A 41 -10.71 9.78 18.30
CA VAL A 41 -11.95 9.38 17.59
C VAL A 41 -11.95 9.95 16.16
N TRP A 42 -11.55 11.20 16.00
CA TRP A 42 -11.39 11.80 14.68
C TRP A 42 -10.40 11.02 13.81
N LEU A 43 -9.21 10.72 14.34
CA LEU A 43 -8.20 9.94 13.60
C LEU A 43 -8.70 8.54 13.27
N ALA A 44 -9.35 7.85 14.23
CA ALA A 44 -9.91 6.52 14.00
C ALA A 44 -10.93 6.53 12.84
N SER A 45 -11.80 7.53 12.78
CA SER A 45 -12.74 7.72 11.67
C SER A 45 -12.02 7.90 10.32
N LYS A 46 -10.96 8.71 10.28
CA LYS A 46 -10.15 8.91 9.06
C LYS A 46 -9.41 7.63 8.64
N LEU A 47 -8.87 6.87 9.60
CA LEU A 47 -8.22 5.59 9.35
C LEU A 47 -9.18 4.54 8.79
N VAL A 48 -10.38 4.42 9.36
CA VAL A 48 -11.43 3.51 8.84
C VAL A 48 -11.83 3.91 7.43
N HIS A 49 -12.04 5.19 7.18
CA HIS A 49 -12.37 5.68 5.84
C HIS A 49 -11.26 5.35 4.83
N LEU A 50 -10.01 5.64 5.18
CA LEU A 50 -8.86 5.33 4.32
C LEU A 50 -8.71 3.82 4.08
N ALA A 51 -8.97 2.99 5.10
CA ALA A 51 -8.94 1.53 4.98
C ALA A 51 -10.04 1.01 4.04
N LEU A 52 -11.26 1.50 4.14
CA LEU A 52 -12.35 1.12 3.24
C LEU A 52 -12.06 1.53 1.79
N LEU A 53 -11.55 2.74 1.59
CA LEU A 53 -11.16 3.22 0.26
C LEU A 53 -10.02 2.42 -0.33
N SER A 54 -8.98 2.09 0.46
CA SER A 54 -7.86 1.29 -0.03
C SER A 54 -8.28 -0.14 -0.37
N ALA A 55 -9.20 -0.74 0.41
CA ALA A 55 -9.76 -2.06 0.10
C ALA A 55 -10.57 -2.05 -1.20
N ALA A 56 -11.46 -1.06 -1.37
CA ALA A 56 -12.25 -0.92 -2.58
C ALA A 56 -11.37 -0.65 -3.81
N PHE A 57 -10.39 0.25 -3.68
CA PHE A 57 -9.49 0.60 -4.78
C PHE A 57 -8.59 -0.58 -5.18
N SER A 58 -8.05 -1.30 -4.19
CA SER A 58 -7.25 -2.51 -4.43
C SER A 58 -8.07 -3.58 -5.16
N LEU A 59 -9.29 -3.86 -4.70
CA LEU A 59 -10.17 -4.82 -5.34
C LEU A 59 -10.52 -4.43 -6.78
N LEU A 60 -10.94 -3.19 -7.00
CA LEU A 60 -11.32 -2.69 -8.33
C LEU A 60 -10.15 -2.71 -9.31
N SER A 61 -8.95 -2.31 -8.87
CA SER A 61 -7.75 -2.34 -9.72
C SER A 61 -7.37 -3.76 -10.12
N GLN A 62 -7.49 -4.75 -9.22
CA GLN A 62 -7.18 -6.14 -9.53
C GLN A 62 -8.27 -6.80 -10.38
N LEU A 63 -9.53 -6.44 -10.21
CA LEU A 63 -10.61 -6.86 -11.11
C LEU A 63 -10.40 -6.30 -12.53
N ALA A 64 -10.01 -5.04 -12.65
CA ALA A 64 -9.69 -4.44 -13.95
C ALA A 64 -8.49 -5.14 -14.62
N ASN A 65 -7.42 -5.42 -13.86
CA ASN A 65 -6.28 -6.20 -14.36
C ASN A 65 -6.69 -7.61 -14.81
N GLY A 66 -7.55 -8.29 -14.05
CA GLY A 66 -8.09 -9.61 -14.40
C GLY A 66 -8.93 -9.56 -15.67
N ALA A 67 -9.78 -8.56 -15.84
CA ALA A 67 -10.58 -8.36 -17.04
C ALA A 67 -9.70 -8.13 -18.28
N VAL A 68 -8.64 -7.33 -18.16
CA VAL A 68 -7.67 -7.13 -19.24
C VAL A 68 -6.99 -8.45 -19.65
N GLN A 69 -6.60 -9.28 -18.69
CA GLN A 69 -6.00 -10.60 -18.97
C GLN A 69 -6.96 -11.53 -19.72
N LEU A 70 -8.26 -11.51 -19.38
CA LEU A 70 -9.29 -12.28 -20.09
C LEU A 70 -9.45 -11.81 -21.53
N VAL A 71 -9.52 -10.51 -21.76
CA VAL A 71 -9.68 -9.92 -23.09
C VAL A 71 -8.48 -10.23 -24.00
N TRP A 72 -7.27 -10.22 -23.46
CA TRP A 72 -6.05 -10.50 -24.21
C TRP A 72 -5.75 -12.00 -24.38
N GLY A 73 -6.64 -12.88 -23.91
CA GLY A 73 -6.57 -14.31 -24.19
C GLY A 73 -5.35 -15.00 -23.56
N CYS A 74 -4.91 -14.55 -22.39
CA CYS A 74 -3.74 -15.12 -21.70
C CYS A 74 -3.94 -16.58 -21.22
N GLY A 75 -4.97 -17.30 -21.69
CA GLY A 75 -5.15 -18.75 -21.48
C GLY A 75 -5.29 -19.18 -20.01
N ALA A 76 -5.49 -18.25 -19.10
CA ALA A 76 -5.59 -18.54 -17.69
C ALA A 76 -6.89 -19.32 -17.38
N ASN A 77 -6.77 -20.38 -16.62
CA ASN A 77 -7.92 -21.11 -16.05
C ASN A 77 -8.69 -20.14 -15.15
N MET A 78 -10.01 -20.03 -15.30
CA MET A 78 -10.83 -19.08 -14.52
C MET A 78 -10.64 -19.21 -13.00
N PRO A 79 -10.60 -20.42 -12.39
CA PRO A 79 -10.31 -20.57 -10.96
C PRO A 79 -8.93 -20.06 -10.56
N GLU A 80 -7.91 -20.26 -11.38
CA GLU A 80 -6.57 -19.71 -11.15
C GLU A 80 -6.55 -18.19 -11.19
N LEU A 81 -7.18 -17.58 -12.19
CA LEU A 81 -7.28 -16.15 -12.33
C LEU A 81 -7.97 -15.52 -11.12
N ILE A 82 -9.10 -16.08 -10.68
CA ILE A 82 -9.82 -15.62 -9.48
C ILE A 82 -8.89 -15.70 -8.25
N GLY A 83 -8.18 -16.82 -8.09
CA GLY A 83 -7.23 -17.00 -6.99
C GLY A 83 -6.07 -15.98 -7.00
N VAL A 84 -5.56 -15.64 -8.18
CA VAL A 84 -4.50 -14.61 -8.34
C VAL A 84 -5.07 -13.23 -8.01
N VAL A 85 -6.21 -12.85 -8.59
CA VAL A 85 -6.88 -11.57 -8.33
C VAL A 85 -7.17 -11.39 -6.84
N ALA A 86 -7.69 -12.42 -6.17
CA ALA A 86 -7.99 -12.37 -4.74
C ALA A 86 -6.72 -12.16 -3.90
N ARG A 87 -5.64 -12.91 -4.19
CA ARG A 87 -4.35 -12.76 -3.47
C ARG A 87 -3.71 -11.40 -3.72
N CYS A 88 -3.70 -10.92 -4.96
CA CYS A 88 -3.20 -9.59 -5.29
C CYS A 88 -4.01 -8.49 -4.63
N ALA A 89 -5.34 -8.59 -4.58
CA ALA A 89 -6.19 -7.64 -3.88
C ALA A 89 -5.94 -7.66 -2.37
N ALA A 90 -5.81 -8.85 -1.78
CA ALA A 90 -5.54 -9.02 -0.35
C ALA A 90 -4.19 -8.43 0.07
N LEU A 91 -3.13 -8.58 -0.73
CA LEU A 91 -1.82 -7.98 -0.48
C LEU A 91 -1.79 -6.48 -0.82
N GLY A 92 -2.46 -6.08 -1.89
CA GLY A 92 -2.52 -4.69 -2.35
C GLY A 92 -3.22 -3.77 -1.34
N PHE A 93 -4.29 -4.25 -0.70
CA PHE A 93 -5.03 -3.48 0.29
C PHE A 93 -4.14 -2.95 1.45
N PRO A 94 -3.50 -3.79 2.26
CA PRO A 94 -2.69 -3.31 3.38
C PRO A 94 -1.43 -2.56 2.92
N LEU A 95 -0.88 -2.89 1.74
CA LEU A 95 0.25 -2.14 1.16
C LEU A 95 -0.18 -0.71 0.81
N MET A 96 -1.29 -0.53 0.07
CA MET A 96 -1.81 0.80 -0.27
C MET A 96 -2.13 1.61 0.98
N LEU A 97 -2.74 0.99 1.98
CA LEU A 97 -3.06 1.64 3.25
C LEU A 97 -1.78 2.07 3.99
N CYS A 98 -0.75 1.23 4.02
CA CYS A 98 0.54 1.54 4.63
C CYS A 98 1.22 2.73 3.94
N LEU A 99 1.30 2.72 2.61
CA LEU A 99 1.88 3.80 1.82
C LEU A 99 1.10 5.11 2.00
N ALA A 100 -0.23 5.06 1.90
CA ALA A 100 -1.07 6.24 2.09
C ALA A 100 -0.93 6.82 3.51
N LEU A 101 -0.82 5.99 4.55
CA LEU A 101 -0.56 6.44 5.91
C LEU A 101 0.83 7.08 6.04
N ALA A 102 1.84 6.51 5.40
CA ALA A 102 3.20 7.10 5.37
C ALA A 102 3.19 8.48 4.70
N VAL A 103 2.52 8.61 3.54
CA VAL A 103 2.33 9.91 2.85
C VAL A 103 1.63 10.89 3.77
N ASN A 104 0.50 10.50 4.37
CA ASN A 104 -0.27 11.38 5.26
C ASN A 104 0.49 11.79 6.52
N CYS A 105 1.29 10.89 7.12
CA CYS A 105 2.15 11.23 8.26
C CYS A 105 3.21 12.28 7.88
N LEU A 106 3.83 12.14 6.71
CA LEU A 106 4.78 13.13 6.21
C LEU A 106 4.11 14.44 5.80
N ALA A 107 2.92 14.39 5.21
CA ALA A 107 2.13 15.55 4.79
C ALA A 107 1.69 16.44 5.97
N ILE A 108 1.73 15.95 7.21
CA ILE A 108 1.55 16.80 8.40
C ILE A 108 2.66 17.85 8.53
N LYS A 109 3.87 17.57 8.04
CA LYS A 109 5.05 18.44 8.15
C LYS A 109 5.54 19.00 6.81
N LEU A 110 5.26 18.30 5.71
CA LEU A 110 5.65 18.64 4.35
C LEU A 110 4.42 18.98 3.52
N GLU A 111 4.61 19.57 2.35
CA GLU A 111 3.53 19.65 1.37
C GLU A 111 3.10 18.25 0.91
N PRO A 112 1.79 17.97 0.71
CA PRO A 112 1.28 16.67 0.34
C PRO A 112 1.95 16.07 -0.92
N VAL A 113 2.23 16.91 -1.93
CA VAL A 113 2.90 16.47 -3.16
C VAL A 113 4.35 16.04 -2.89
N VAL A 114 5.07 16.75 -2.01
CA VAL A 114 6.44 16.39 -1.62
C VAL A 114 6.44 15.10 -0.79
N ALA A 115 5.52 14.96 0.16
CA ALA A 115 5.35 13.76 0.96
C ALA A 115 5.06 12.54 0.07
N PHE A 116 4.15 12.68 -0.90
CA PHE A 116 3.86 11.67 -1.91
C PHE A 116 5.11 11.29 -2.70
N ALA A 117 5.83 12.27 -3.26
CA ALA A 117 7.02 12.03 -4.08
C ALA A 117 8.12 11.28 -3.30
N VAL A 118 8.31 11.60 -2.02
CA VAL A 118 9.29 10.93 -1.16
C VAL A 118 8.88 9.47 -0.91
N VAL A 119 7.65 9.20 -0.51
CA VAL A 119 7.20 7.84 -0.17
C VAL A 119 7.18 6.95 -1.41
N GLU A 120 6.58 7.42 -2.49
CA GLU A 120 6.52 6.65 -3.75
C GLU A 120 7.91 6.49 -4.37
N GLY A 121 8.77 7.51 -4.29
CA GLY A 121 10.16 7.42 -4.74
C GLY A 121 10.94 6.33 -3.99
N VAL A 122 10.82 6.26 -2.67
CA VAL A 122 11.43 5.18 -1.86
C VAL A 122 10.84 3.82 -2.20
N TYR A 123 9.52 3.73 -2.36
CA TYR A 123 8.82 2.50 -2.73
C TYR A 123 9.30 1.98 -4.09
N VAL A 124 9.27 2.82 -5.13
CA VAL A 124 9.71 2.46 -6.49
C VAL A 124 11.19 2.11 -6.50
N ALA A 125 12.05 2.95 -5.88
CA ALA A 125 13.48 2.69 -5.80
C ALA A 125 13.79 1.36 -5.08
N GLY A 126 13.03 1.02 -4.04
CA GLY A 126 13.17 -0.23 -3.31
C GLY A 126 12.84 -1.45 -4.16
N VAL A 127 11.69 -1.44 -4.86
CA VAL A 127 11.29 -2.56 -5.73
C VAL A 127 12.23 -2.69 -6.94
N VAL A 128 12.56 -1.57 -7.58
CA VAL A 128 13.49 -1.56 -8.72
C VAL A 128 14.90 -1.97 -8.27
N GLY A 129 15.36 -1.47 -7.12
CA GLY A 129 16.66 -1.85 -6.56
C GLY A 129 16.78 -3.35 -6.32
N LEU A 130 15.74 -3.98 -5.76
CA LEU A 130 15.71 -5.45 -5.60
C LEU A 130 15.81 -6.20 -6.93
N ALA A 131 15.20 -5.68 -7.99
CA ALA A 131 15.25 -6.32 -9.31
C ALA A 131 16.65 -6.30 -9.94
N TYR A 132 17.53 -5.37 -9.51
CA TYR A 132 18.92 -5.29 -9.95
C TYR A 132 19.92 -6.05 -9.06
N LEU A 133 19.50 -6.53 -7.91
CA LEU A 133 20.36 -7.36 -7.06
C LEU A 133 20.57 -8.75 -7.67
N PRO A 134 21.72 -9.40 -7.40
CA PRO A 134 21.88 -10.81 -7.66
C PRO A 134 20.73 -11.60 -7.01
N ARG A 135 20.23 -12.63 -7.73
CA ARG A 135 19.03 -13.38 -7.30
C ARG A 135 19.10 -13.86 -5.85
N GLU A 136 20.25 -14.39 -5.44
CA GLU A 136 20.47 -14.90 -4.08
C GLU A 136 20.34 -13.78 -3.03
N ALA A 137 20.93 -12.62 -3.29
CA ALA A 137 20.82 -11.46 -2.39
C ALA A 137 19.37 -10.92 -2.35
N ALA A 138 18.70 -10.83 -3.52
CA ALA A 138 17.31 -10.41 -3.58
C ALA A 138 16.39 -11.36 -2.79
N MET A 139 16.58 -12.68 -2.91
CA MET A 139 15.81 -13.69 -2.17
C MET A 139 16.04 -13.60 -0.65
N ALA A 140 17.24 -13.27 -0.20
CA ALA A 140 17.55 -13.14 1.22
C ALA A 140 16.94 -11.87 1.84
N VAL A 141 16.84 -10.79 1.07
CA VAL A 141 16.44 -9.46 1.57
C VAL A 141 14.95 -9.19 1.39
N ALA A 142 14.33 -9.70 0.31
CA ALA A 142 12.94 -9.43 -0.04
C ALA A 142 11.94 -9.69 1.11
N PRO A 143 12.00 -10.78 1.88
CA PRO A 143 11.05 -11.05 2.96
C PRO A 143 11.07 -10.01 4.10
N TRP A 144 12.13 -9.23 4.22
CA TRP A 144 12.30 -8.23 5.28
C TRP A 144 11.89 -6.82 4.89
N LEU A 145 11.60 -6.60 3.61
CA LEU A 145 11.28 -5.27 3.09
C LEU A 145 9.78 -5.04 2.94
N PRO A 146 9.22 -3.95 3.49
CA PRO A 146 7.78 -3.67 3.43
C PRO A 146 7.22 -3.64 2.01
N PHE A 147 7.97 -3.06 1.09
CA PHE A 147 7.53 -2.92 -0.30
C PHE A 147 7.55 -4.24 -1.09
N ALA A 148 8.34 -5.22 -0.66
CA ALA A 148 8.37 -6.54 -1.27
C ALA A 148 7.13 -7.39 -0.90
N GLN A 149 6.53 -7.13 0.26
CA GLN A 149 5.39 -7.90 0.77
C GLN A 149 4.16 -7.82 -0.14
N GLY A 150 4.02 -6.75 -0.90
CA GLY A 150 2.90 -6.59 -1.84
C GLY A 150 3.08 -7.33 -3.17
N VAL A 151 4.28 -7.80 -3.51
CA VAL A 151 4.60 -8.38 -4.82
C VAL A 151 4.34 -9.88 -4.83
N LEU A 152 3.15 -10.32 -5.28
CA LEU A 152 2.76 -11.74 -5.29
C LEU A 152 3.75 -12.62 -6.09
N ALA A 153 4.36 -12.10 -7.16
CA ALA A 153 5.34 -12.83 -7.97
C ALA A 153 6.61 -13.25 -7.22
N TRP A 154 6.84 -12.71 -6.04
CA TRP A 154 8.00 -13.02 -5.20
C TRP A 154 7.70 -14.08 -4.14
N HIS A 155 6.42 -14.38 -3.90
CA HIS A 155 5.98 -15.39 -2.93
C HIS A 155 6.18 -16.81 -3.46
N ASP A 156 6.34 -17.74 -2.55
CA ASP A 156 6.55 -19.18 -2.83
C ASP A 156 5.38 -19.80 -3.63
N CYS A 157 4.16 -19.29 -3.42
CA CYS A 157 2.94 -19.81 -4.05
C CYS A 157 2.64 -19.24 -5.44
N SER A 158 3.52 -18.44 -6.02
CA SER A 158 3.23 -17.73 -7.26
C SER A 158 3.15 -18.66 -8.47
N GLY A 159 3.97 -19.73 -8.50
CA GLY A 159 4.08 -20.64 -9.65
C GLY A 159 4.54 -19.94 -10.95
N TRP A 160 4.87 -18.66 -10.89
CA TRP A 160 5.21 -17.86 -12.06
C TRP A 160 6.68 -17.99 -12.41
N THR A 161 6.94 -18.25 -13.69
CA THR A 161 8.29 -18.42 -14.26
C THR A 161 8.75 -17.21 -15.05
N SER A 162 8.31 -16.00 -14.71
CA SER A 162 8.75 -14.78 -15.39
C SER A 162 10.10 -14.30 -14.86
N ALA A 163 10.82 -13.51 -15.66
CA ALA A 163 12.09 -12.89 -15.26
C ALA A 163 11.97 -12.00 -14.01
N PHE A 164 10.76 -11.56 -13.68
CA PHE A 164 10.45 -10.74 -12.50
C PHE A 164 10.06 -11.58 -11.28
N SER A 165 9.89 -12.89 -11.43
CA SER A 165 9.51 -13.79 -10.33
C SER A 165 10.75 -14.23 -9.56
N LEU A 166 10.74 -14.02 -8.23
CA LEU A 166 11.80 -14.52 -7.35
C LEU A 166 11.47 -15.91 -6.79
N GLY A 167 10.20 -16.18 -6.46
CA GLY A 167 9.76 -17.44 -5.88
C GLY A 167 10.54 -17.78 -4.61
N VAL A 168 10.53 -16.87 -3.62
CA VAL A 168 11.35 -17.02 -2.40
C VAL A 168 10.77 -18.13 -1.52
N PRO A 169 11.54 -19.20 -1.22
CA PRO A 169 11.05 -20.30 -0.39
C PRO A 169 10.59 -19.83 0.99
N GLY A 170 9.42 -20.25 1.43
CA GLY A 170 8.85 -19.88 2.73
C GLY A 170 8.27 -18.45 2.80
N PHE A 171 8.37 -17.65 1.74
CA PHE A 171 7.77 -16.33 1.68
C PHE A 171 6.27 -16.46 1.39
N SER A 172 5.46 -16.58 2.43
CA SER A 172 4.05 -16.86 2.31
C SER A 172 3.19 -15.60 2.31
N VAL A 173 2.05 -15.65 1.61
CA VAL A 173 1.05 -14.56 1.58
C VAL A 173 0.55 -14.23 3.00
N VAL A 174 0.37 -15.25 3.86
CA VAL A 174 -0.11 -15.05 5.24
C VAL A 174 0.92 -14.28 6.07
N ALA A 175 2.20 -14.63 5.95
CA ALA A 175 3.27 -13.90 6.63
C ALA A 175 3.33 -12.42 6.17
N SER A 176 3.17 -12.19 4.86
CA SER A 176 3.14 -10.83 4.29
C SER A 176 1.95 -10.02 4.77
N LEU A 177 0.77 -10.61 4.88
CA LEU A 177 -0.40 -9.95 5.44
C LEU A 177 -0.19 -9.57 6.92
N ALA A 178 0.40 -10.47 7.71
CA ALA A 178 0.73 -10.17 9.12
C ALA A 178 1.77 -9.06 9.22
N TYR A 179 2.81 -9.10 8.38
CA TYR A 179 3.85 -8.06 8.33
C TYR A 179 3.29 -6.69 7.94
N LEU A 180 2.52 -6.62 6.86
CA LEU A 180 1.88 -5.38 6.42
C LEU A 180 0.87 -4.86 7.44
N GLY A 181 0.14 -5.76 8.11
CA GLY A 181 -0.75 -5.42 9.23
C GLY A 181 0.01 -4.75 10.38
N ALA A 182 1.18 -5.28 10.74
CA ALA A 182 2.06 -4.67 11.74
C ALA A 182 2.57 -3.28 11.29
N CYS A 183 2.96 -3.13 10.00
CA CYS A 183 3.37 -1.85 9.44
C CYS A 183 2.23 -0.81 9.49
N VAL A 184 1.01 -1.20 9.13
CA VAL A 184 -0.18 -0.34 9.22
C VAL A 184 -0.45 0.08 10.66
N ALA A 185 -0.38 -0.85 11.62
CA ALA A 185 -0.56 -0.56 13.04
C ALA A 185 0.50 0.43 13.54
N LEU A 186 1.76 0.24 13.18
CA LEU A 186 2.85 1.15 13.51
C LEU A 186 2.61 2.55 12.91
N ALA A 187 2.25 2.63 11.63
CA ALA A 187 1.95 3.89 10.96
C ALA A 187 0.76 4.61 11.61
N ALA A 188 -0.28 3.88 12.03
CA ALA A 188 -1.41 4.44 12.76
C ALA A 188 -1.01 5.01 14.14
N VAL A 189 -0.12 4.32 14.87
CA VAL A 189 0.42 4.83 16.15
C VAL A 189 1.25 6.09 15.91
N VAL A 190 2.08 6.13 14.87
CA VAL A 190 2.86 7.33 14.50
C VAL A 190 1.92 8.48 14.16
N ALA A 191 0.90 8.25 13.33
CA ALA A 191 -0.11 9.24 13.00
C ALA A 191 -0.79 9.81 14.25
N LEU A 192 -1.17 8.94 15.19
CA LEU A 192 -1.79 9.36 16.47
C LEU A 192 -0.87 10.26 17.29
N ARG A 193 0.42 9.92 17.36
CA ARG A 193 1.41 10.76 18.08
C ARG A 193 1.58 12.10 17.40
N LEU A 194 1.69 12.14 16.05
CA LEU A 194 1.83 13.38 15.30
C LEU A 194 0.61 14.30 15.44
N VAL A 195 -0.61 13.73 15.36
CA VAL A 195 -1.86 14.49 15.54
C VAL A 195 -1.99 15.05 16.95
N ARG A 196 -1.55 14.29 17.99
CA ARG A 196 -1.57 14.76 19.38
C ARG A 196 -0.54 15.85 19.65
N ALA A 197 0.64 15.75 19.03
CA ALA A 197 1.74 16.70 19.21
C ALA A 197 1.55 18.02 18.46
N ARG A 198 0.57 18.10 17.52
CA ARG A 198 0.32 19.35 16.77
C ARG A 198 -0.56 20.28 17.59
N ASP A 199 -0.02 21.46 17.89
CA ASP A 199 -0.82 22.55 18.46
C ASP A 199 -1.78 23.08 17.38
N ILE A 200 -3.06 23.10 17.68
CA ILE A 200 -4.14 23.48 16.74
C ILE A 200 -4.67 24.91 17.08
N PHE A 201 -4.04 25.58 18.07
CA PHE A 201 -4.38 26.93 18.50
C PHE A 201 -3.17 27.83 18.47
#